data_a93cec7c4f600a450e18bd85ea6d59f8
#
_entry.id   a93cec7c4f600a450e18bd85ea6d59f8
#
_cell.length_a   1.000
_cell.length_b   1.000
_cell.length_c   1.000
_cell.angle_alpha   90.00
_cell.angle_beta   90.00
_cell.angle_gamma   90.00
#
_symmetry.space_group_name_H-M   'P 1'
#
loop_
_entity.id
_entity.type
_entity.pdbx_description
1 polymer ?
#
loop_
_entity_poly.entity_id
_entity_poly.type
_entity_poly.pdbx_seq_one_letter_code
_entity_poly.pdbx_strand_id
1 'polypeptide(L)'
;IIIDFKYTLNNYKENINKESKGNVIIQDNKYVLNFMGVTKIYDGKKSYTIVPEDEEVTVSSLTEKDDNAVTPSKMLTFFNSGYKFSWDILQDVKGRKIQYIKLVPTNAKDQRKEILLGIDSQTKNIYNVIEMGKNGTKTTLTVNSFKTNQPLSKNQFTFVSSKYPNYYINKLD
;
A
#
# COMPACT_ATOMS: atom_id res chain seq x y z
N ILE A 1 0.51 -8.33 -11.04
CA ILE A 1 1.49 -8.19 -9.96
C ILE A 1 0.88 -8.75 -8.68
N ILE A 2 1.64 -9.53 -7.93
CA ILE A 2 1.27 -10.01 -6.59
C ILE A 2 2.39 -9.58 -5.63
N ILE A 3 2.02 -8.87 -4.56
CA ILE A 3 2.96 -8.36 -3.56
C ILE A 3 2.52 -8.83 -2.18
N ASP A 4 3.42 -9.48 -1.45
CA ASP A 4 3.28 -9.71 -0.02
C ASP A 4 4.16 -8.72 0.73
N PHE A 5 3.63 -8.08 1.75
CA PHE A 5 4.34 -7.06 2.48
C PHE A 5 4.14 -7.16 4.00
N LYS A 6 5.08 -6.57 4.70
CA LYS A 6 5.02 -6.30 6.12
C LYS A 6 4.96 -4.80 6.35
N TYR A 7 4.10 -4.38 7.25
CA TYR A 7 3.96 -3.00 7.68
C TYR A 7 4.29 -2.88 9.17
N THR A 8 5.13 -1.91 9.52
CA THR A 8 5.41 -1.58 10.91
C THR A 8 5.12 -0.11 11.18
N LEU A 9 4.54 0.18 12.33
CA LEU A 9 4.28 1.52 12.84
C LEU A 9 4.98 1.66 14.18
N ASN A 10 5.91 2.61 14.27
CA ASN A 10 6.67 2.90 15.47
C ASN A 10 6.53 4.38 15.86
N ASN A 11 6.28 4.66 17.12
CA ASN A 11 6.42 5.98 17.71
C ASN A 11 6.98 5.82 19.13
N TYR A 12 8.25 6.11 19.30
CA TYR A 12 8.93 5.93 20.58
C TYR A 12 8.43 6.88 21.66
N LYS A 13 7.95 8.07 21.29
CA LYS A 13 7.41 9.06 22.24
C LYS A 13 6.08 8.59 22.83
N GLU A 14 5.29 7.90 22.05
CA GLU A 14 3.96 7.40 22.42
C GLU A 14 3.97 5.92 22.79
N ASN A 15 5.14 5.28 22.82
CA ASN A 15 5.34 3.86 23.07
C ASN A 15 4.48 2.96 22.14
N ILE A 16 4.36 3.36 20.89
CA ILE A 16 3.66 2.60 19.86
C ILE A 16 4.67 1.73 19.11
N ASN A 17 4.38 0.45 19.02
CA ASN A 17 5.08 -0.51 18.17
C ASN A 17 4.08 -1.56 17.67
N LYS A 18 3.67 -1.42 16.40
CA LYS A 18 2.69 -2.32 15.77
C LYS A 18 3.26 -2.92 14.50
N GLU A 19 3.02 -4.20 14.30
CA GLU A 19 3.38 -4.91 13.07
C GLU A 19 2.13 -5.57 12.48
N SER A 20 1.99 -5.50 11.17
CA SER A 20 0.92 -6.16 10.42
C SER A 20 1.48 -6.69 9.10
N LYS A 21 0.84 -7.72 8.57
CA LYS A 21 1.14 -8.28 7.25
C LYS A 21 -0.04 -8.06 6.32
N GLY A 22 0.25 -7.94 5.04
CA GLY A 22 -0.76 -7.82 4.02
C GLY A 22 -0.30 -8.36 2.69
N ASN A 23 -1.23 -8.44 1.77
CA ASN A 23 -0.94 -8.74 0.38
C ASN A 23 -1.80 -7.88 -0.54
N VAL A 24 -1.31 -7.66 -1.74
CA VAL A 24 -2.07 -6.98 -2.79
C VAL A 24 -1.86 -7.69 -4.12
N ILE A 25 -2.93 -7.86 -4.85
CA ILE A 25 -2.96 -8.36 -6.24
C ILE A 25 -3.40 -7.20 -7.11
N ILE A 26 -2.62 -6.89 -8.15
CA ILE A 26 -2.87 -5.76 -9.06
C ILE A 26 -2.84 -6.26 -10.50
N GLN A 27 -3.84 -5.87 -11.28
CA GLN A 27 -3.87 -6.04 -12.72
C GLN A 27 -4.52 -4.81 -13.36
N ASP A 28 -3.78 -4.11 -14.22
CA ASP A 28 -4.20 -2.86 -14.81
C ASP A 28 -4.59 -1.83 -13.72
N ASN A 29 -5.81 -1.32 -13.76
CA ASN A 29 -6.36 -0.44 -12.73
C ASN A 29 -7.12 -1.17 -11.60
N LYS A 30 -7.18 -2.52 -11.64
CA LYS A 30 -7.90 -3.34 -10.65
C LYS A 30 -6.99 -3.83 -9.54
N TYR A 31 -7.52 -4.01 -8.35
CA TYR A 31 -6.76 -4.60 -7.26
C TYR A 31 -7.61 -5.32 -6.22
N VAL A 32 -6.98 -6.23 -5.51
CA VAL A 32 -7.46 -6.79 -4.24
C VAL A 32 -6.37 -6.58 -3.20
N LEU A 33 -6.68 -5.85 -2.15
CA LEU A 33 -5.81 -5.60 -1.01
C LEU A 33 -6.38 -6.28 0.23
N ASN A 34 -5.58 -7.13 0.88
CA ASN A 34 -5.89 -7.68 2.19
C ASN A 34 -4.90 -7.11 3.19
N PHE A 35 -5.41 -6.33 4.16
CA PHE A 35 -4.58 -5.69 5.15
C PHE A 35 -5.37 -5.39 6.43
N MET A 36 -4.80 -5.69 7.59
CA MET A 36 -5.37 -5.42 8.93
C MET A 36 -6.80 -5.96 9.09
N GLY A 37 -7.07 -7.17 8.60
CA GLY A 37 -8.40 -7.79 8.70
C GLY A 37 -9.42 -7.29 7.67
N VAL A 38 -9.08 -6.28 6.88
CA VAL A 38 -9.95 -5.70 5.85
C VAL A 38 -9.55 -6.21 4.47
N THR A 39 -10.54 -6.54 3.65
CA THR A 39 -10.36 -6.80 2.22
C THR A 39 -10.93 -5.66 1.40
N LYS A 40 -10.12 -5.06 0.54
CA LYS A 40 -10.57 -4.04 -0.41
C LYS A 40 -10.44 -4.56 -1.83
N ILE A 41 -11.54 -4.57 -2.56
CA ILE A 41 -11.60 -4.97 -3.99
C ILE A 41 -11.93 -3.73 -4.80
N TYR A 42 -11.16 -3.48 -5.86
CA TYR A 42 -11.51 -2.50 -6.89
C TYR A 42 -11.58 -3.20 -8.24
N ASP A 43 -12.75 -3.17 -8.86
CA ASP A 43 -13.04 -3.87 -10.12
C ASP A 43 -12.76 -3.03 -11.38
N GLY A 44 -12.26 -1.81 -11.19
CA GLY A 44 -12.03 -0.81 -12.23
C GLY A 44 -13.13 0.25 -12.32
N LYS A 45 -14.23 0.08 -11.56
CA LYS A 45 -15.37 1.01 -11.50
C LYS A 45 -15.83 1.29 -10.08
N LYS A 46 -15.93 0.24 -9.28
CA LYS A 46 -16.42 0.29 -7.89
C LYS A 46 -15.38 -0.26 -6.92
N SER A 47 -15.35 0.31 -5.75
CA SER A 47 -14.59 -0.18 -4.61
C SER A 47 -15.52 -0.86 -3.62
N TYR A 48 -15.10 -2.03 -3.14
CA TYR A 48 -15.79 -2.83 -2.14
C TYR A 48 -14.84 -2.99 -0.96
N THR A 49 -15.19 -2.41 0.18
CA THR A 49 -14.43 -2.56 1.42
C THR A 49 -15.19 -3.51 2.33
N ILE A 50 -14.60 -4.66 2.60
CA ILE A 50 -15.18 -5.75 3.39
C ILE A 50 -14.50 -5.76 4.74
N VAL A 51 -15.28 -5.55 5.80
CA VAL A 51 -14.85 -5.55 7.20
C VAL A 51 -15.52 -6.72 7.90
N PRO A 52 -14.88 -7.88 8.00
CA PRO A 52 -15.48 -9.09 8.59
C PRO A 52 -15.86 -8.93 10.06
N GLU A 53 -15.09 -8.14 10.81
CA GLU A 53 -15.34 -7.89 12.24
C GLU A 53 -16.69 -7.19 12.47
N ASP A 54 -17.06 -6.30 11.56
CA ASP A 54 -18.32 -5.53 11.63
C ASP A 54 -19.44 -6.18 10.78
N GLU A 55 -19.16 -7.28 10.08
CA GLU A 55 -20.06 -7.90 9.10
C GLU A 55 -20.60 -6.86 8.10
N GLU A 56 -19.73 -5.95 7.64
CA GLU A 56 -20.09 -4.86 6.73
C GLU A 56 -19.33 -4.91 5.43
N VAL A 57 -20.02 -4.54 4.34
CA VAL A 57 -19.42 -4.25 3.03
C VAL A 57 -19.82 -2.84 2.62
N THR A 58 -18.84 -1.95 2.53
CA THR A 58 -19.06 -0.61 1.96
C THR A 58 -18.74 -0.64 0.47
N VAL A 59 -19.70 -0.17 -0.34
CA VAL A 59 -19.58 -0.03 -1.80
C VAL A 59 -19.52 1.44 -2.16
N SER A 60 -18.50 1.87 -2.91
CA SER A 60 -18.38 3.23 -3.40
C SER A 60 -17.98 3.27 -4.87
N SER A 61 -18.55 4.21 -5.62
CA SER A 61 -18.12 4.53 -6.98
C SER A 61 -16.91 5.45 -6.92
N LEU A 62 -15.69 4.88 -6.96
CA LEU A 62 -14.47 5.67 -7.07
C LEU A 62 -14.30 6.10 -8.52
N THR A 63 -14.40 7.39 -8.80
CA THR A 63 -13.87 7.92 -10.04
C THR A 63 -12.35 8.04 -9.92
N GLU A 64 -11.60 7.78 -11.00
CA GLU A 64 -10.13 7.98 -11.05
C GLU A 64 -9.71 9.42 -10.71
N LYS A 65 -10.67 10.34 -10.68
CA LYS A 65 -10.50 11.76 -10.34
C LYS A 65 -10.46 12.05 -8.84
N ASP A 66 -10.71 11.05 -7.99
CA ASP A 66 -10.46 11.21 -6.55
C ASP A 66 -8.96 11.18 -6.29
N ASP A 67 -8.34 12.36 -6.39
CA ASP A 67 -6.90 12.57 -6.14
C ASP A 67 -6.48 12.11 -4.73
N ASN A 68 -7.43 11.99 -3.81
CA ASN A 68 -7.22 11.52 -2.45
C ASN A 68 -7.31 9.99 -2.29
N ALA A 69 -7.77 9.25 -3.30
CA ALA A 69 -7.83 7.79 -3.21
C ALA A 69 -6.42 7.20 -3.30
N VAL A 70 -5.92 6.68 -2.19
CA VAL A 70 -4.67 5.91 -2.14
C VAL A 70 -4.95 4.52 -2.72
N THR A 71 -4.64 4.32 -3.99
CA THR A 71 -4.73 3.00 -4.63
C THR A 71 -3.37 2.31 -4.58
N PRO A 72 -3.31 0.96 -4.57
CA PRO A 72 -2.03 0.24 -4.64
C PRO A 72 -1.18 0.62 -5.85
N SER A 73 -1.79 0.92 -7.00
CA SER A 73 -1.06 1.38 -8.19
C SER A 73 -0.43 2.77 -7.95
N LYS A 74 -1.14 3.70 -7.31
CA LYS A 74 -0.59 4.99 -6.91
C LYS A 74 0.53 4.84 -5.87
N MET A 75 0.43 3.85 -4.98
CA MET A 75 1.50 3.56 -4.00
C MET A 75 2.80 3.08 -4.66
N LEU A 76 2.75 2.48 -5.84
CA LEU A 76 3.94 2.08 -6.60
C LEU A 76 4.57 3.24 -7.41
N THR A 77 3.89 4.36 -7.52
CA THR A 77 4.30 5.51 -8.35
C THR A 77 4.25 6.85 -7.60
N PHE A 78 3.97 6.83 -6.29
CA PHE A 78 3.79 8.05 -5.48
C PHE A 78 4.98 9.01 -5.55
N PHE A 79 6.17 8.46 -5.77
CA PHE A 79 7.43 9.18 -5.82
C PHE A 79 7.65 9.95 -7.13
N ASN A 80 6.81 9.78 -8.15
CA ASN A 80 7.01 10.43 -9.45
C ASN A 80 6.86 11.96 -9.41
N SER A 81 6.19 12.50 -8.41
CA SER A 81 6.01 13.95 -8.25
C SER A 81 5.86 14.34 -6.78
N GLY A 82 6.05 15.63 -6.50
CA GLY A 82 5.84 16.18 -5.16
C GLY A 82 7.01 16.05 -4.19
N TYR A 83 8.17 15.58 -4.65
CA TYR A 83 9.35 15.37 -3.82
C TYR A 83 10.62 15.95 -4.43
N LYS A 84 11.55 16.35 -3.56
CA LYS A 84 12.96 16.53 -3.91
C LYS A 84 13.69 15.23 -3.60
N PHE A 85 14.55 14.80 -4.52
CA PHE A 85 15.29 13.54 -4.44
C PHE A 85 16.75 13.78 -4.10
N SER A 86 17.30 12.89 -3.30
CA SER A 86 18.74 12.77 -3.12
C SER A 86 19.14 11.32 -2.94
N TRP A 87 20.34 10.96 -3.38
CA TRP A 87 20.91 9.66 -3.06
C TRP A 87 21.15 9.56 -1.56
N ASP A 88 20.88 8.39 -1.01
CA ASP A 88 21.21 8.04 0.35
C ASP A 88 22.09 6.78 0.36
N ILE A 89 22.19 6.08 1.46
CA ILE A 89 23.09 4.95 1.63
C ILE A 89 22.79 3.77 0.68
N LEU A 90 23.84 3.04 0.31
CA LEU A 90 23.76 1.70 -0.23
C LEU A 90 23.99 0.71 0.91
N GLN A 91 23.01 -0.12 1.21
CA GLN A 91 23.03 -1.05 2.33
C GLN A 91 23.02 -2.50 1.84
N ASP A 92 23.81 -3.37 2.45
CA ASP A 92 23.67 -4.82 2.29
C ASP A 92 22.64 -5.33 3.29
N VAL A 93 21.59 -5.97 2.79
CA VAL A 93 20.53 -6.58 3.58
C VAL A 93 20.42 -8.05 3.20
N LYS A 94 21.02 -8.92 4.01
CA LYS A 94 21.04 -10.38 3.77
C LYS A 94 21.53 -10.75 2.37
N GLY A 95 22.63 -10.14 1.93
CA GLY A 95 23.23 -10.35 0.61
C GLY A 95 22.55 -9.62 -0.55
N ARG A 96 21.54 -8.81 -0.28
CA ARG A 96 20.89 -7.94 -1.27
C ARG A 96 21.38 -6.50 -1.11
N LYS A 97 21.83 -5.90 -2.19
CA LYS A 97 22.24 -4.49 -2.19
C LYS A 97 21.05 -3.59 -2.40
N ILE A 98 20.66 -2.88 -1.35
CA ILE A 98 19.53 -1.96 -1.35
C ILE A 98 20.05 -0.54 -1.43
N GLN A 99 19.76 0.15 -2.53
CA GLN A 99 20.02 1.56 -2.70
C GLN A 99 18.87 2.37 -2.13
N TYR A 100 19.15 3.22 -1.18
CA TYR A 100 18.16 4.15 -0.65
C TYR A 100 18.20 5.47 -1.40
N ILE A 101 17.00 6.01 -1.63
CA ILE A 101 16.75 7.32 -2.19
C ILE A 101 15.93 8.08 -1.16
N LYS A 102 16.42 9.24 -0.75
CA LYS A 102 15.69 10.14 0.14
C LYS A 102 14.76 11.02 -0.67
N LEU A 103 13.51 11.08 -0.24
CA LEU A 103 12.45 11.87 -0.80
C LEU A 103 12.00 12.88 0.27
N VAL A 104 12.09 14.16 -0.03
CA VAL A 104 11.61 15.23 0.86
C VAL A 104 10.41 15.89 0.20
N PRO A 105 9.23 15.90 0.85
CA PRO A 105 8.05 16.55 0.29
C PRO A 105 8.30 18.03 -0.03
N THR A 106 7.84 18.48 -1.19
CA THR A 106 7.93 19.90 -1.60
C THR A 106 6.82 20.75 -0.98
N ASN A 107 5.72 20.11 -0.58
CA ASN A 107 4.63 20.78 0.11
C ASN A 107 4.95 20.92 1.60
N ALA A 108 5.09 22.15 2.09
CA ALA A 108 5.39 22.44 3.50
C ALA A 108 4.29 21.94 4.48
N LYS A 109 3.05 21.79 4.02
CA LYS A 109 1.92 21.28 4.80
C LYS A 109 1.92 19.75 4.93
N ASP A 110 2.76 19.03 4.19
CA ASP A 110 2.89 17.60 4.30
C ASP A 110 3.35 17.22 5.72
N GLN A 111 2.67 16.26 6.34
CA GLN A 111 3.00 15.79 7.69
C GLN A 111 4.23 14.88 7.72
N ARG A 112 4.68 14.42 6.56
CA ARG A 112 5.90 13.63 6.40
C ARG A 112 7.11 14.56 6.38
N LYS A 113 8.13 14.21 7.14
CA LYS A 113 9.43 14.89 7.14
C LYS A 113 10.25 14.44 5.93
N GLU A 114 10.33 13.15 5.73
CA GLU A 114 11.07 12.50 4.65
C GLU A 114 10.59 11.06 4.44
N ILE A 115 10.88 10.53 3.28
CA ILE A 115 10.69 9.12 2.95
C ILE A 115 12.01 8.56 2.44
N LEU A 116 12.38 7.37 2.90
CA LEU A 116 13.48 6.59 2.34
C LEU A 116 12.88 5.47 1.49
N LEU A 117 13.13 5.53 0.20
CA LEU A 117 12.73 4.51 -0.76
C LEU A 117 13.90 3.58 -1.02
N GLY A 118 13.82 2.35 -0.54
CA GLY A 118 14.82 1.30 -0.76
C GLY A 118 14.53 0.53 -2.04
N ILE A 119 15.47 0.54 -2.96
CA ILE A 119 15.41 -0.18 -4.24
C ILE A 119 16.46 -1.29 -4.23
N ASP A 120 16.04 -2.50 -4.53
CA ASP A 120 16.96 -3.61 -4.77
C ASP A 120 17.75 -3.34 -6.06
N SER A 121 19.08 -3.23 -5.94
CA SER A 121 19.95 -2.88 -7.06
C SER A 121 19.97 -3.93 -8.16
N GLN A 122 19.66 -5.18 -7.86
CA GLN A 122 19.65 -6.28 -8.81
C GLN A 122 18.29 -6.39 -9.53
N THR A 123 17.19 -6.46 -8.77
CA THR A 123 15.85 -6.67 -9.35
C THR A 123 15.19 -5.39 -9.81
N LYS A 124 15.67 -4.22 -9.35
CA LYS A 124 15.10 -2.89 -9.56
C LYS A 124 13.71 -2.70 -8.94
N ASN A 125 13.27 -3.67 -8.13
CA ASN A 125 12.00 -3.58 -7.42
C ASN A 125 12.14 -2.81 -6.12
N ILE A 126 11.04 -2.23 -5.65
CA ILE A 126 10.95 -1.64 -4.32
C ILE A 126 11.17 -2.76 -3.29
N TYR A 127 12.15 -2.55 -2.41
CA TYR A 127 12.39 -3.40 -1.25
C TYR A 127 11.60 -2.92 -0.04
N ASN A 128 11.69 -1.64 0.28
CA ASN A 128 10.92 -1.04 1.36
C ASN A 128 10.68 0.45 1.13
N VAL A 129 9.69 0.96 1.85
CA VAL A 129 9.39 2.39 1.97
C VAL A 129 9.37 2.72 3.46
N ILE A 130 10.24 3.64 3.89
CA ILE A 130 10.33 4.10 5.27
C ILE A 130 9.88 5.55 5.29
N GLU A 131 8.77 5.81 5.95
CA GLU A 131 8.22 7.17 6.09
C GLU A 131 8.47 7.69 7.50
N MET A 132 9.02 8.89 7.60
CA MET A 132 9.27 9.61 8.85
C MET A 132 8.30 10.77 8.96
N GLY A 133 7.41 10.72 9.93
CA GLY A 133 6.49 11.82 10.25
C GLY A 133 7.17 12.92 11.06
N LYS A 134 6.67 14.16 10.93
CA LYS A 134 7.12 15.32 11.75
C LYS A 134 6.82 15.13 13.23
N ASN A 135 5.83 14.31 13.55
CA ASN A 135 5.45 13.95 14.94
C ASN A 135 6.34 12.86 15.56
N GLY A 136 7.35 12.36 14.83
CA GLY A 136 8.24 11.28 15.27
C GLY A 136 7.72 9.88 14.99
N THR A 137 6.59 9.75 14.30
CA THR A 137 6.10 8.45 13.83
C THR A 137 6.96 7.95 12.67
N LYS A 138 7.34 6.68 12.73
CA LYS A 138 8.04 5.98 11.66
C LYS A 138 7.17 4.82 11.18
N THR A 139 6.82 4.83 9.90
CA THR A 139 6.18 3.67 9.25
C THR A 139 7.16 3.02 8.30
N THR A 140 7.13 1.69 8.23
CA THR A 140 7.96 0.93 7.29
C THR A 140 7.09 -0.11 6.61
N LEU A 141 7.01 -0.04 5.30
CA LEU A 141 6.43 -1.09 4.46
C LEU A 141 7.59 -1.85 3.82
N THR A 142 7.73 -3.13 4.12
CA THR A 142 8.75 -4.01 3.56
C THR A 142 8.11 -5.02 2.62
N VAL A 143 8.59 -5.07 1.38
CA VAL A 143 8.13 -6.05 0.39
C VAL A 143 8.84 -7.37 0.65
N ASN A 144 8.06 -8.39 1.01
CA ASN A 144 8.56 -9.74 1.27
C ASN A 144 8.61 -10.58 -0.01
N SER A 145 7.64 -10.37 -0.91
CA SER A 145 7.55 -11.06 -2.19
C SER A 145 6.98 -10.12 -3.25
N PHE A 146 7.57 -10.14 -4.43
CA PHE A 146 7.11 -9.37 -5.59
C PHE A 146 7.10 -10.28 -6.81
N LYS A 147 5.93 -10.63 -7.32
CA LYS A 147 5.74 -11.54 -8.44
C LYS A 147 5.00 -10.85 -9.58
N THR A 148 5.52 -10.98 -10.78
CA THR A 148 4.89 -10.50 -12.01
C THR A 148 4.40 -11.67 -12.86
N ASN A 149 3.52 -11.39 -13.82
CA ASN A 149 3.05 -12.36 -14.82
C ASN A 149 2.47 -13.65 -14.21
N GLN A 150 1.83 -13.54 -13.04
CA GLN A 150 1.17 -14.68 -12.42
C GLN A 150 -0.21 -14.89 -13.03
N PRO A 151 -0.62 -16.16 -13.23
CA PRO A 151 -1.98 -16.46 -13.68
C PRO A 151 -2.97 -16.04 -12.60
N LEU A 152 -4.02 -15.33 -13.00
CA LEU A 152 -5.09 -14.86 -12.11
C LEU A 152 -6.42 -15.49 -12.53
N SER A 153 -7.30 -15.74 -11.57
CA SER A 153 -8.65 -16.22 -11.87
C SER A 153 -9.48 -15.12 -12.56
N LYS A 154 -10.42 -15.52 -13.43
CA LYS A 154 -11.32 -14.57 -14.10
C LYS A 154 -12.11 -13.69 -13.13
N ASN A 155 -12.40 -14.19 -11.93
CA ASN A 155 -13.19 -13.49 -10.90
C ASN A 155 -12.33 -12.88 -9.82
N GLN A 156 -11.01 -12.73 -10.03
CA GLN A 156 -10.07 -12.24 -9.01
C GLN A 156 -10.48 -10.89 -8.42
N PHE A 157 -11.02 -10.01 -9.26
CA PHE A 157 -11.38 -8.63 -8.89
C PHE A 157 -12.90 -8.42 -8.80
N THR A 158 -13.67 -9.50 -8.64
CA THR A 158 -15.12 -9.45 -8.60
C THR A 158 -15.62 -9.60 -7.18
N PHE A 159 -16.44 -8.65 -6.73
CA PHE A 159 -17.20 -8.81 -5.50
C PHE A 159 -18.38 -9.73 -5.74
N VAL A 160 -18.52 -10.76 -4.92
CA VAL A 160 -19.62 -11.75 -4.99
C VAL A 160 -20.43 -11.67 -3.70
N SER A 161 -21.58 -11.00 -3.75
CA SER A 161 -22.42 -10.74 -2.56
C SER A 161 -22.91 -12.02 -1.87
N SER A 162 -23.12 -13.13 -2.64
CA SER A 162 -23.54 -14.41 -2.06
C SER A 162 -22.52 -15.04 -1.09
N LYS A 163 -21.27 -14.58 -1.10
CA LYS A 163 -20.25 -14.99 -0.10
C LYS A 163 -20.41 -14.29 1.25
N TYR A 164 -21.27 -13.27 1.32
CA TYR A 164 -21.49 -12.41 2.48
C TYR A 164 -22.99 -12.30 2.80
N PRO A 165 -23.70 -13.43 3.06
CA PRO A 165 -25.16 -13.44 3.13
C PRO A 165 -25.73 -12.63 4.31
N ASN A 166 -24.94 -12.48 5.39
CA ASN A 166 -25.35 -11.78 6.61
C ASN A 166 -24.75 -10.38 6.76
N TYR A 167 -23.95 -9.93 5.76
CA TYR A 167 -23.29 -8.64 5.86
C TYR A 167 -24.24 -7.50 5.46
N TYR A 168 -24.14 -6.43 6.24
CA TYR A 168 -24.75 -5.16 5.86
C TYR A 168 -24.02 -4.56 4.66
N ILE A 169 -24.75 -4.27 3.59
CA ILE A 169 -24.16 -3.66 2.38
C ILE A 169 -24.51 -2.17 2.37
N ASN A 170 -23.53 -1.35 2.73
CA ASN A 170 -23.61 0.11 2.71
C ASN A 170 -23.17 0.64 1.34
N LYS A 171 -24.03 1.40 0.66
CA LYS A 171 -23.73 2.02 -0.63
C LYS A 171 -23.55 3.52 -0.44
N LEU A 172 -22.35 4.00 -0.77
CA LEU A 172 -21.97 5.42 -0.75
C LEU A 172 -21.99 5.94 -2.22
N ASP A 173 -23.17 6.20 -2.76
CA ASP A 173 -23.33 6.79 -4.10
C ASP A 173 -23.90 8.22 -3.98
#